data_ef58e7bada87565c98eea14d2db6060a
#
_entry.id   ef58e7bada87565c98eea14d2db6060a
#
_cell.length_a   1.000
_cell.length_b   1.000
_cell.length_c   1.000
_cell.angle_alpha   90.00
_cell.angle_beta   90.00
_cell.angle_gamma   90.00
#
_symmetry.space_group_name_H-M   'P 1'
#
loop_
_entity.id
_entity.type
_entity.pdbx_description
1 polymer ?
#
loop_
_entity_poly.entity_id
_entity_poly.type
_entity_poly.pdbx_seq_one_letter_code
_entity_poly.pdbx_strand_id
1 'polypeptide(L)'
;MIKAYIDAATKGTPGPSGGGFMLTGEQLYIQESFALPKLSNHQAEFASFCALLDYLLANNYQTQTIMVYTDSKILAQTVDKNYTNNSDFQDYLHNIQEKL
;
A
#
# COMPACT_ATOMS: atom_id res chain seq x y z
N MET A 1 -16.45 -9.22 3.74
CA MET A 1 -15.34 -8.89 2.83
C MET A 1 -15.09 -7.39 2.82
N ILE A 2 -13.84 -6.99 2.89
CA ILE A 2 -13.43 -5.60 2.81
C ILE A 2 -12.74 -5.37 1.45
N LYS A 3 -13.08 -4.28 0.79
CA LYS A 3 -12.38 -3.82 -0.42
C LYS A 3 -11.50 -2.65 -0.04
N ALA A 4 -10.22 -2.73 -0.38
CA ALA A 4 -9.24 -1.70 -0.07
C ALA A 4 -8.68 -1.13 -1.38
N TYR A 5 -8.66 0.18 -1.47
CA TYR A 5 -8.16 0.90 -2.65
C TYR A 5 -6.95 1.72 -2.22
N ILE A 6 -5.87 1.62 -2.97
CA ILE A 6 -4.63 2.34 -2.69
C ILE A 6 -4.44 3.40 -3.76
N ASP A 7 -4.03 4.58 -3.35
CA ASP A 7 -3.67 5.67 -4.25
C ASP A 7 -2.40 6.35 -3.75
N ALA A 8 -1.60 6.82 -4.68
CA ALA A 8 -0.37 7.54 -4.37
C ALA A 8 -0.09 8.56 -5.45
N ALA A 9 0.52 9.67 -5.07
CA ALA A 9 0.89 10.72 -5.99
C ALA A 9 2.27 11.25 -5.65
N THR A 10 3.03 11.58 -6.68
CA THR A 10 4.38 12.13 -6.55
C THR A 10 4.53 13.30 -7.51
N LYS A 11 5.12 14.40 -7.03
CA LYS A 11 5.49 15.53 -7.87
C LYS A 11 6.97 15.41 -8.20
N GLY A 12 7.28 15.04 -9.46
CA GLY A 12 8.65 14.80 -9.89
C GLY A 12 9.05 13.34 -9.80
N THR A 13 10.33 13.06 -10.00
CA THR A 13 10.85 11.69 -10.05
C THR A 13 12.29 11.66 -9.53
N PRO A 14 12.55 11.60 -8.23
CA PRO A 14 11.63 11.63 -7.11
C PRO A 14 11.18 13.04 -6.73
N GLY A 15 10.19 13.13 -5.86
CA GLY A 15 9.70 14.41 -5.36
C GLY A 15 8.75 14.25 -4.18
N PRO A 16 8.18 15.37 -3.71
CA PRO A 16 7.18 15.32 -2.64
C PRO A 16 6.06 14.36 -3.00
N SER A 17 5.71 13.49 -2.06
CA SER A 17 4.78 12.39 -2.31
C SER A 17 3.67 12.39 -1.27
N GLY A 18 2.54 11.82 -1.66
CA GLY A 18 1.42 11.57 -0.77
C GLY A 18 0.85 10.19 -1.05
N GLY A 19 0.27 9.59 -0.05
CA GLY A 19 -0.39 8.32 -0.17
C GLY A 19 -1.76 8.33 0.47
N GLY A 20 -2.53 7.31 0.18
CA GLY A 20 -3.83 7.15 0.77
C GLY A 20 -4.42 5.78 0.52
N PHE A 21 -5.45 5.47 1.27
CA PHE A 21 -6.23 4.27 1.04
C PHE A 21 -7.68 4.50 1.44
N MET A 22 -8.56 3.71 0.86
CA MET A 22 -9.97 3.71 1.18
C MET A 22 -10.42 2.29 1.43
N LEU A 23 -11.13 2.08 2.53
CA LEU A 23 -11.73 0.80 2.88
C LEU A 23 -13.24 0.89 2.77
N THR A 24 -13.84 -0.08 2.09
CA THR A 24 -15.29 -0.20 2.00
C THR A 24 -15.71 -1.62 2.34
N GLY A 25 -16.83 -1.73 3.02
CA GLY A 25 -17.39 -3.02 3.39
C GLY A 25 -18.79 -2.84 3.95
N GLU A 26 -19.36 -3.88 4.51
CA GLU A 26 -20.66 -3.80 5.15
C GLU A 26 -20.55 -2.88 6.37
N GLN A 27 -21.25 -1.74 6.32
CA GLN A 27 -21.25 -0.71 7.36
C GLN A 27 -19.86 -0.13 7.65
N LEU A 28 -18.94 -0.23 6.66
CA LEU A 28 -17.58 0.27 6.80
C LEU A 28 -17.26 1.21 5.64
N TYR A 29 -16.82 2.42 5.97
CA TYR A 29 -16.23 3.35 5.02
C TYR A 29 -15.15 4.14 5.73
N ILE A 30 -13.91 3.99 5.28
CA ILE A 30 -12.77 4.69 5.85
C ILE A 30 -11.93 5.24 4.68
N GLN A 31 -11.51 6.47 4.82
CA GLN A 31 -10.60 7.09 3.87
C GLN A 31 -9.50 7.80 4.65
N GLU A 32 -8.25 7.45 4.34
CA GLU A 32 -7.07 8.03 4.95
C GLU A 32 -6.15 8.58 3.88
N SER A 33 -5.56 9.73 4.15
CA SER A 33 -4.51 10.29 3.31
C SER A 33 -3.41 10.84 4.20
N PHE A 34 -2.17 10.79 3.70
CA PHE A 34 -1.00 11.13 4.49
C PHE A 34 0.14 11.61 3.59
N ALA A 35 1.01 12.42 4.17
CA ALA A 35 2.22 12.85 3.51
C ALA A 35 3.27 11.75 3.56
N LEU A 36 4.04 11.62 2.50
CA LEU A 36 5.16 10.70 2.40
C LEU A 36 6.44 11.49 2.17
N PRO A 37 7.62 10.88 2.43
CA PRO A 37 8.90 11.48 2.07
C PRO A 37 9.01 11.69 0.55
N LYS A 38 10.13 12.27 0.11
CA LYS A 38 10.43 12.36 -1.32
C LYS A 38 10.71 10.97 -1.86
N LEU A 39 9.82 10.48 -2.69
CA LEU A 39 9.87 9.12 -3.24
C LEU A 39 9.62 9.16 -4.74
N SER A 40 9.94 8.08 -5.41
CA SER A 40 9.45 7.83 -6.75
C SER A 40 7.96 7.46 -6.68
N ASN A 41 7.28 7.53 -7.83
CA ASN A 41 5.86 7.16 -7.88
C ASN A 41 5.64 5.71 -7.40
N HIS A 42 6.48 4.79 -7.83
CA HIS A 42 6.37 3.38 -7.43
C HIS A 42 6.65 3.19 -5.94
N GLN A 43 7.66 3.86 -5.40
CA GLN A 43 7.94 3.79 -3.97
C GLN A 43 6.77 4.34 -3.15
N ALA A 44 6.13 5.41 -3.61
CA ALA A 44 4.96 5.97 -2.92
C ALA A 44 3.80 4.97 -2.86
N GLU A 45 3.61 4.18 -3.92
CA GLU A 45 2.59 3.14 -3.93
C GLU A 45 2.90 1.99 -2.98
N PHE A 46 4.16 1.54 -2.91
CA PHE A 46 4.60 0.56 -1.93
C PHE A 46 4.42 1.07 -0.50
N ALA A 47 4.79 2.32 -0.25
CA ALA A 47 4.63 2.93 1.07
C ALA A 47 3.17 3.02 1.48
N SER A 48 2.28 3.34 0.55
CA SER A 48 0.84 3.39 0.80
C SER A 48 0.28 2.02 1.14
N PHE A 49 0.74 0.97 0.46
CA PHE A 49 0.34 -0.40 0.78
C PHE A 49 0.82 -0.82 2.17
N CYS A 50 2.04 -0.47 2.54
CA CYS A 50 2.55 -0.74 3.89
C CYS A 50 1.70 -0.03 4.95
N ALA A 51 1.31 1.22 4.70
CA ALA A 51 0.45 1.97 5.61
C ALA A 51 -0.93 1.32 5.75
N LEU A 52 -1.48 0.82 4.63
CA LEU A 52 -2.74 0.07 4.64
C LEU A 52 -2.63 -1.16 5.53
N LEU A 53 -1.57 -1.95 5.38
CA LEU A 53 -1.37 -3.16 6.17
C LEU A 53 -1.24 -2.83 7.67
N ASP A 54 -0.51 -1.77 8.01
CA ASP A 54 -0.41 -1.32 9.40
C ASP A 54 -1.79 -0.96 9.98
N TYR A 55 -2.61 -0.26 9.19
CA TYR A 55 -3.95 0.12 9.61
C TYR A 55 -4.84 -1.11 9.84
N LEU A 56 -4.80 -2.07 8.92
CA LEU A 56 -5.59 -3.28 9.03
C LEU A 56 -5.24 -4.09 10.27
N LEU A 57 -3.94 -4.22 10.57
CA LEU A 57 -3.46 -4.93 11.75
C LEU A 57 -3.83 -4.19 13.03
N ALA A 58 -3.67 -2.86 13.07
CA ALA A 58 -3.97 -2.06 14.23
C ALA A 58 -5.46 -2.09 14.61
N ASN A 59 -6.33 -2.32 13.64
CA ASN A 59 -7.79 -2.36 13.85
C ASN A 59 -8.38 -3.78 13.80
N ASN A 60 -7.53 -4.80 13.79
CA ASN A 60 -7.94 -6.21 13.82
C ASN A 60 -8.80 -6.62 12.63
N TYR A 61 -8.58 -6.03 11.45
CA TYR A 61 -9.28 -6.41 10.23
C TYR A 61 -8.66 -7.61 9.53
N GLN A 62 -7.52 -8.10 9.99
CA GLN A 62 -6.80 -9.20 9.35
C GLN A 62 -7.55 -10.52 9.40
N THR A 63 -8.59 -10.64 10.22
CA THR A 63 -9.43 -11.84 10.30
C THR A 63 -10.47 -11.91 9.18
N GLN A 64 -10.60 -10.85 8.40
CA GLN A 64 -11.56 -10.78 7.29
C GLN A 64 -10.85 -10.98 5.95
N THR A 65 -11.62 -11.40 4.96
CA THR A 65 -11.12 -11.42 3.58
C THR A 65 -11.02 -9.99 3.08
N ILE A 66 -9.84 -9.62 2.60
CA ILE A 66 -9.57 -8.27 2.12
C ILE A 66 -9.11 -8.35 0.67
N MET A 67 -9.80 -7.64 -0.20
CA MET A 67 -9.39 -7.49 -1.59
C MET A 67 -8.76 -6.12 -1.78
N VAL A 68 -7.51 -6.10 -2.24
CA VAL A 68 -6.75 -4.87 -2.43
C VAL A 68 -6.71 -4.54 -3.91
N TYR A 69 -7.06 -3.32 -4.24
CA TYR A 69 -7.04 -2.79 -5.61
C TYR A 69 -5.98 -1.72 -5.72
N THR A 70 -5.13 -1.84 -6.72
CA THR A 70 -4.09 -0.86 -7.02
C THR A 70 -3.92 -0.74 -8.53
N ASP A 71 -3.61 0.47 -8.99
CA ASP A 71 -3.24 0.70 -10.39
C ASP A 71 -1.78 0.35 -10.67
N SER A 72 -0.99 0.10 -9.64
CA SER A 72 0.42 -0.21 -9.80
C SER A 72 0.62 -1.67 -10.18
N LYS A 73 0.99 -1.92 -11.42
CA LYS A 73 1.35 -3.26 -11.87
C LYS A 73 2.60 -3.77 -11.16
N ILE A 74 3.56 -2.90 -10.91
CA ILE A 74 4.81 -3.26 -10.24
C ILE A 74 4.51 -3.71 -8.81
N LEU A 75 3.69 -2.97 -8.08
CA LEU A 75 3.30 -3.37 -6.73
C LEU A 75 2.58 -4.71 -6.74
N ALA A 76 1.57 -4.86 -7.59
CA ALA A 76 0.78 -6.08 -7.66
C ALA A 76 1.66 -7.29 -8.02
N GLN A 77 2.54 -7.15 -9.00
CA GLN A 77 3.42 -8.23 -9.43
C GLN A 77 4.45 -8.60 -8.35
N THR A 78 5.02 -7.60 -7.67
CA THR A 78 6.01 -7.82 -6.63
C THR A 78 5.41 -8.59 -5.45
N VAL A 79 4.22 -8.20 -5.02
CA VAL A 79 3.52 -8.88 -3.92
C VAL A 79 3.11 -10.29 -4.34
N ASP A 80 2.59 -10.44 -5.56
CA ASP A 80 2.12 -11.72 -6.07
C ASP A 80 3.27 -12.73 -6.21
N LYS A 81 4.41 -12.29 -6.75
CA LYS A 81 5.61 -13.12 -6.89
C LYS A 81 6.39 -13.27 -5.60
N ASN A 82 6.15 -12.41 -4.62
CA ASN A 82 6.87 -12.37 -3.35
C ASN A 82 8.37 -12.18 -3.55
N TYR A 83 8.76 -11.42 -4.58
CA TYR A 83 10.15 -11.24 -4.97
C TYR A 83 10.34 -9.93 -5.75
N THR A 84 11.47 -9.27 -5.49
CA THR A 84 11.96 -8.18 -6.31
C THR A 84 13.48 -8.16 -6.28
N ASN A 85 14.11 -7.85 -7.42
CA ASN A 85 15.55 -7.61 -7.49
C ASN A 85 15.88 -6.11 -7.47
N ASN A 86 14.88 -5.25 -7.35
CA ASN A 86 15.08 -3.80 -7.29
C ASN A 86 15.32 -3.39 -5.84
N SER A 87 16.51 -2.83 -5.56
CA SER A 87 16.89 -2.44 -4.21
C SER A 87 15.95 -1.39 -3.61
N ASP A 88 15.33 -0.54 -4.45
CA ASP A 88 14.39 0.47 -3.99
C ASP A 88 13.12 -0.14 -3.39
N PHE A 89 12.78 -1.37 -3.75
CA PHE A 89 11.55 -2.04 -3.31
C PHE A 89 11.80 -3.15 -2.29
N GLN A 90 13.04 -3.56 -2.07
CA GLN A 90 13.33 -4.70 -1.19
C GLN A 90 12.90 -4.46 0.24
N ASP A 91 13.13 -3.28 0.78
CA ASP A 91 12.74 -2.96 2.15
C ASP A 91 11.23 -2.93 2.31
N TYR A 92 10.52 -2.40 1.32
CA TYR A 92 9.06 -2.41 1.32
C TYR A 92 8.52 -3.84 1.25
N LEU A 93 9.07 -4.66 0.37
CA LEU A 93 8.63 -6.04 0.25
C LEU A 93 8.88 -6.83 1.54
N HIS A 94 10.03 -6.64 2.16
CA HIS A 94 10.34 -7.27 3.44
C HIS A 94 9.32 -6.88 4.51
N ASN A 95 8.99 -5.59 4.61
CA ASN A 95 7.98 -5.09 5.52
C ASN A 95 6.61 -5.71 5.24
N ILE A 96 6.24 -5.82 3.97
CA ILE A 96 4.98 -6.45 3.56
C ILE A 96 4.96 -7.93 3.97
N GLN A 97 6.04 -8.66 3.74
CA GLN A 97 6.15 -10.07 4.08
C GLN A 97 5.97 -10.33 5.58
N GLU A 98 6.48 -9.45 6.41
CA GLU A 98 6.32 -9.56 7.86
C GLU A 98 4.88 -9.41 8.33
N LYS A 99 4.04 -8.73 7.55
CA LYS A 99 2.65 -8.41 7.92
C LYS A 99 1.61 -9.33 7.30
N LEU A 100 2.00 -10.13 6.33
CA LEU A 100 1.08 -11.04 5.64
C LEU A 100 1.05 -12.47 6.24
#